data_2067f49f32d34204179ace9c490df6ef
#
_entry.id   2067f49f32d34204179ace9c490df6ef
#
_cell.length_a   1.000
_cell.length_b   1.000
_cell.length_c   1.000
_cell.angle_alpha   90.00
_cell.angle_beta   90.00
_cell.angle_gamma   90.00
#
_symmetry.space_group_name_H-M   'P 1'
#
loop_
_entity.id
_entity.type
_entity.pdbx_description
1 polymer ?
#
loop_
_entity_poly.entity_id
_entity_poly.type
_entity_poly.pdbx_seq_one_letter_code
_entity_poly.pdbx_strand_id
1 'polypeptide(L)'
;VPTVTGLSGNEMFCLRAKGYDPGDLVIGNSVWSLGFAKGITSMARTLAGGEVTQYTEWINNGRHRAFEKLMREVEQRGGHGITGVTSELVMHPMGLEFLSIGSCVHPSEADPALKIGDFSSAADGQGLYCQIDCGFRPLKFVFGNVAYSIGIGGGLAGGFRSLARGEVKEWSDVFNHTRHLALERITAEAKTAGANSVLGIRTTTTPFYGSREMIMIGTASHHPGLP
;
A
#
# COMPACT_ATOMS: atom_id res chain seq x y z
N VAL A 1 -21.64 18.84 13.02
CA VAL A 1 -20.31 18.31 13.43
C VAL A 1 -19.30 18.85 12.43
N PRO A 2 -18.13 19.38 12.87
CA PRO A 2 -17.11 19.85 11.94
C PRO A 2 -16.56 18.68 11.11
N THR A 3 -16.29 18.93 9.82
CA THR A 3 -15.59 17.99 8.96
C THR A 3 -14.13 17.93 9.37
N VAL A 4 -13.61 16.74 9.61
CA VAL A 4 -12.19 16.48 9.90
C VAL A 4 -11.61 15.68 8.75
N THR A 5 -10.76 16.31 7.94
CA THR A 5 -10.21 15.69 6.72
C THR A 5 -8.68 15.76 6.72
N GLY A 6 -8.03 14.82 6.05
CA GLY A 6 -6.60 14.86 5.77
C GLY A 6 -6.23 15.71 4.54
N LEU A 7 -7.25 16.23 3.82
CA LEU A 7 -7.06 16.98 2.58
C LEU A 7 -6.58 18.42 2.86
N SER A 8 -5.58 18.84 2.14
CA SER A 8 -5.16 20.25 2.07
C SER A 8 -6.11 21.09 1.22
N GLY A 9 -6.01 22.42 1.33
CA GLY A 9 -6.83 23.33 0.53
C GLY A 9 -6.65 23.12 -0.99
N ASN A 10 -5.42 22.82 -1.43
CA ASN A 10 -5.13 22.53 -2.85
C ASN A 10 -5.80 21.23 -3.30
N GLU A 11 -5.78 20.19 -2.48
CA GLU A 11 -6.42 18.91 -2.78
C GLU A 11 -7.94 19.08 -2.87
N MET A 12 -8.54 19.83 -1.94
CA MET A 12 -9.97 20.13 -1.98
C MET A 12 -10.37 20.88 -3.25
N PHE A 13 -9.57 21.84 -3.69
CA PHE A 13 -9.78 22.54 -4.96
C PHE A 13 -9.71 21.59 -6.15
N CYS A 14 -8.69 20.73 -6.20
CA CYS A 14 -8.50 19.73 -7.26
C CYS A 14 -9.65 18.71 -7.32
N LEU A 15 -10.12 18.24 -6.18
CA LEU A 15 -11.24 17.31 -6.08
C LEU A 15 -12.54 17.96 -6.58
N ARG A 16 -12.83 19.20 -6.15
CA ARG A 16 -14.01 19.94 -6.61
C ARG A 16 -14.00 20.18 -8.12
N ALA A 17 -12.82 20.46 -8.70
CA ALA A 17 -12.68 20.61 -10.15
C ALA A 17 -12.97 19.31 -10.92
N LYS A 18 -13.00 18.16 -10.25
CA LYS A 18 -13.38 16.85 -10.80
C LYS A 18 -14.76 16.35 -10.30
N GLY A 19 -15.56 17.22 -9.69
CA GLY A 19 -16.92 16.92 -9.25
C GLY A 19 -17.00 16.14 -7.93
N TYR A 20 -16.00 16.25 -7.07
CA TYR A 20 -15.97 15.64 -5.74
C TYR A 20 -15.95 16.69 -4.64
N ASP A 21 -16.81 16.53 -3.67
CA ASP A 21 -16.73 17.28 -2.42
C ASP A 21 -15.87 16.52 -1.39
N PRO A 22 -15.02 17.24 -0.62
CA PRO A 22 -14.20 16.64 0.42
C PRO A 22 -15.07 16.08 1.55
N GLY A 23 -14.76 14.87 1.98
CA GLY A 23 -15.34 14.21 3.13
C GLY A 23 -14.36 14.09 4.30
N ASP A 24 -14.76 13.29 5.28
CA ASP A 24 -14.00 13.06 6.50
C ASP A 24 -12.79 12.16 6.29
N LEU A 25 -11.83 12.30 7.20
CA LEU A 25 -10.77 11.31 7.41
C LEU A 25 -11.40 10.00 7.88
N VAL A 26 -10.98 8.88 7.29
CA VAL A 26 -11.43 7.54 7.65
C VAL A 26 -10.24 6.65 7.98
N ILE A 27 -10.44 5.72 8.91
CA ILE A 27 -9.38 4.91 9.48
C ILE A 27 -9.84 3.46 9.58
N GLY A 28 -9.01 2.55 9.08
CA GLY A 28 -9.18 1.11 9.28
C GLY A 28 -7.94 0.53 9.94
N ASN A 29 -8.10 -0.23 11.01
CA ASN A 29 -6.99 -0.90 11.67
C ASN A 29 -7.24 -2.39 11.92
N SER A 30 -6.16 -3.16 11.99
CA SER A 30 -6.18 -4.56 12.34
C SER A 30 -4.98 -4.87 13.25
N VAL A 31 -5.25 -5.33 14.47
CA VAL A 31 -4.20 -5.64 15.45
C VAL A 31 -4.07 -7.16 15.61
N TRP A 32 -2.87 -7.66 15.50
CA TRP A 32 -2.54 -9.08 15.55
C TRP A 32 -1.51 -9.34 16.64
N SER A 33 -1.77 -10.34 17.50
CA SER A 33 -0.89 -10.67 18.62
C SER A 33 0.37 -11.41 18.14
N LEU A 34 1.47 -11.20 18.87
CA LEU A 34 2.77 -11.89 18.64
C LEU A 34 2.72 -13.41 18.89
N GLY A 35 1.67 -13.93 19.53
CA GLY A 35 1.50 -15.36 19.78
C GLY A 35 1.49 -16.18 18.49
N PHE A 36 0.98 -15.62 17.42
CA PHE A 36 1.01 -16.21 16.07
C PHE A 36 2.42 -16.19 15.47
N ALA A 37 3.21 -15.12 15.68
CA ALA A 37 4.57 -15.01 15.16
C ALA A 37 5.55 -15.99 15.85
N LYS A 38 5.31 -16.36 17.08
CA LYS A 38 6.12 -17.38 17.79
C LYS A 38 5.92 -18.81 17.28
N GLY A 39 4.78 -19.10 16.66
CA GLY A 39 4.53 -20.38 15.97
C GLY A 39 5.18 -20.48 14.59
N ILE A 40 5.62 -19.36 14.01
CA ILE A 40 6.30 -19.31 12.73
C ILE A 40 7.83 -19.34 12.98
N THR A 41 8.31 -20.36 13.66
CA THR A 41 9.75 -20.61 13.85
C THR A 41 10.36 -21.22 12.60
N SER A 42 10.35 -20.51 11.48
CA SER A 42 11.20 -20.86 10.35
C SER A 42 12.56 -20.18 10.45
N MET A 43 13.22 -20.34 11.62
CA MET A 43 14.61 -19.91 11.84
C MET A 43 15.55 -20.39 10.70
N ALA A 44 15.27 -21.55 10.13
CA ALA A 44 16.05 -22.11 9.03
C ALA A 44 15.95 -21.30 7.72
N ARG A 45 14.80 -20.70 7.41
CA ARG A 45 14.65 -19.89 6.19
C ARG A 45 15.23 -18.49 6.32
N THR A 46 15.21 -17.90 7.52
CA THR A 46 15.91 -16.65 7.78
C THR A 46 17.43 -16.80 7.65
N LEU A 47 17.95 -18.01 7.83
CA LEU A 47 19.38 -18.30 7.68
C LEU A 47 19.83 -18.34 6.20
N ALA A 48 18.95 -18.77 5.30
CA ALA A 48 19.26 -18.92 3.87
C ALA A 48 19.16 -17.62 3.07
N GLY A 49 18.42 -16.63 3.58
CA GLY A 49 18.11 -15.39 2.85
C GLY A 49 16.96 -15.56 1.84
N GLY A 50 16.41 -14.43 1.36
CA GLY A 50 15.30 -14.39 0.42
C GLY A 50 13.94 -14.17 1.08
N GLU A 51 12.87 -14.49 0.36
CA GLU A 51 11.50 -14.30 0.84
C GLU A 51 11.14 -15.24 1.99
N VAL A 52 10.49 -14.68 3.02
CA VAL A 52 9.85 -15.41 4.12
C VAL A 52 8.34 -15.43 3.86
N THR A 53 7.89 -16.36 3.02
CA THR A 53 6.52 -16.43 2.49
C THR A 53 5.45 -16.37 3.58
N GLN A 54 5.65 -17.07 4.71
CA GLN A 54 4.71 -17.07 5.82
C GLN A 54 4.53 -15.68 6.44
N TYR A 55 5.61 -14.90 6.55
CA TYR A 55 5.52 -13.52 7.02
C TYR A 55 4.85 -12.63 5.97
N THR A 56 5.16 -12.83 4.71
CA THR A 56 4.52 -12.12 3.61
C THR A 56 3.00 -12.30 3.64
N GLU A 57 2.52 -13.55 3.70
CA GLU A 57 1.09 -13.88 3.73
C GLU A 57 0.41 -13.31 4.98
N TRP A 58 1.04 -13.44 6.13
CA TRP A 58 0.50 -12.94 7.38
C TRP A 58 0.35 -11.41 7.38
N ILE A 59 1.37 -10.68 6.94
CA ILE A 59 1.34 -9.22 6.80
C ILE A 59 0.30 -8.82 5.74
N ASN A 60 0.27 -9.50 4.61
CA ASN A 60 -0.71 -9.25 3.54
C ASN A 60 -2.15 -9.34 4.06
N ASN A 61 -2.47 -10.39 4.81
CA ASN A 61 -3.79 -10.58 5.42
C ASN A 61 -4.14 -9.47 6.41
N GLY A 62 -3.17 -9.04 7.24
CA GLY A 62 -3.36 -7.94 8.19
C GLY A 62 -3.66 -6.62 7.50
N ARG A 63 -2.94 -6.30 6.41
CA ARG A 63 -3.14 -5.10 5.59
C ARG A 63 -4.49 -5.10 4.87
N HIS A 64 -4.88 -6.23 4.28
CA HIS A 64 -6.21 -6.37 3.66
C HIS A 64 -7.33 -6.16 4.68
N ARG A 65 -7.21 -6.73 5.87
CA ARG A 65 -8.20 -6.53 6.94
C ARG A 65 -8.31 -5.07 7.41
N ALA A 66 -7.20 -4.36 7.49
CA ALA A 66 -7.21 -2.93 7.80
C ALA A 66 -7.91 -2.14 6.68
N PHE A 67 -7.56 -2.41 5.43
CA PHE A 67 -8.18 -1.77 4.28
C PHE A 67 -9.68 -2.09 4.14
N GLU A 68 -10.13 -3.32 4.38
CA GLU A 68 -11.55 -3.68 4.41
C GLU A 68 -12.33 -2.90 5.46
N LYS A 69 -11.73 -2.66 6.64
CA LYS A 69 -12.37 -1.85 7.69
C LYS A 69 -12.43 -0.39 7.30
N LEU A 70 -11.37 0.13 6.64
CA LEU A 70 -11.36 1.47 6.09
C LEU A 70 -12.52 1.66 5.10
N MET A 71 -12.68 0.74 4.14
CA MET A 71 -13.76 0.83 3.14
C MET A 71 -15.15 0.73 3.77
N ARG A 72 -15.32 -0.07 4.83
CA ARG A 72 -16.58 -0.09 5.59
C ARG A 72 -16.89 1.26 6.27
N GLU A 73 -15.86 1.94 6.79
CA GLU A 73 -16.07 3.28 7.35
C GLU A 73 -16.45 4.31 6.27
N VAL A 74 -15.86 4.21 5.05
CA VAL A 74 -16.27 5.01 3.88
C VAL A 74 -17.75 4.82 3.60
N GLU A 75 -18.22 3.57 3.51
CA GLU A 75 -19.63 3.22 3.27
C GLU A 75 -20.54 3.78 4.36
N GLN A 76 -20.17 3.63 5.64
CA GLN A 76 -20.93 4.14 6.80
C GLN A 76 -21.09 5.67 6.78
N ARG A 77 -20.12 6.39 6.19
CA ARG A 77 -20.17 7.84 6.01
C ARG A 77 -20.83 8.28 4.69
N GLY A 78 -21.37 7.33 3.92
CA GLY A 78 -21.98 7.61 2.62
C GLY A 78 -20.98 8.09 1.57
N GLY A 79 -19.70 7.74 1.70
CA GLY A 79 -18.66 8.10 0.74
C GLY A 79 -18.77 7.30 -0.55
N HIS A 80 -18.44 7.94 -1.67
CA HIS A 80 -18.40 7.31 -2.99
C HIS A 80 -16.99 6.98 -3.45
N GLY A 81 -15.99 7.40 -2.70
CA GLY A 81 -14.60 7.11 -2.96
C GLY A 81 -13.70 7.53 -1.80
N ILE A 82 -12.45 7.17 -1.90
CA ILE A 82 -11.41 7.53 -0.93
C ILE A 82 -10.12 7.84 -1.66
N THR A 83 -9.45 8.92 -1.25
CA THR A 83 -8.16 9.38 -1.79
C THR A 83 -7.10 9.45 -0.71
N GLY A 84 -5.83 9.44 -1.11
CA GLY A 84 -4.69 9.51 -0.19
C GLY A 84 -4.54 8.27 0.69
N VAL A 85 -4.97 7.10 0.23
CA VAL A 85 -4.90 5.87 1.05
C VAL A 85 -3.44 5.51 1.32
N THR A 86 -3.13 5.31 2.60
CA THR A 86 -1.87 4.74 3.08
C THR A 86 -2.09 3.36 3.66
N SER A 87 -1.01 2.59 3.80
CA SER A 87 -1.01 1.32 4.51
C SER A 87 0.27 1.19 5.32
N GLU A 88 0.14 1.27 6.63
CA GLU A 88 1.26 1.30 7.56
C GLU A 88 1.31 0.02 8.40
N LEU A 89 2.52 -0.33 8.85
CA LEU A 89 2.77 -1.39 9.80
C LEU A 89 3.41 -0.77 11.02
N VAL A 90 2.73 -0.86 12.16
CA VAL A 90 3.19 -0.32 13.44
C VAL A 90 3.50 -1.48 14.39
N MET A 91 4.73 -1.50 14.91
CA MET A 91 5.14 -2.52 15.87
C MET A 91 4.87 -2.06 17.30
N HIS A 92 4.14 -2.89 18.06
CA HIS A 92 3.91 -2.74 19.48
C HIS A 92 4.61 -3.86 20.25
N PRO A 93 4.90 -3.69 21.55
CA PRO A 93 5.58 -4.72 22.36
C PRO A 93 4.86 -6.08 22.36
N MET A 94 3.55 -6.09 22.21
CA MET A 94 2.70 -7.30 22.28
C MET A 94 2.05 -7.69 20.97
N GLY A 95 2.27 -6.93 19.87
CA GLY A 95 1.61 -7.22 18.60
C GLY A 95 2.00 -6.29 17.46
N LEU A 96 1.37 -6.51 16.32
CA LEU A 96 1.45 -5.65 15.16
C LEU A 96 0.11 -5.01 14.89
N GLU A 97 0.14 -3.76 14.54
CA GLU A 97 -1.00 -3.02 14.02
C GLU A 97 -0.77 -2.75 12.53
N PHE A 98 -1.76 -3.07 11.74
CA PHE A 98 -1.89 -2.66 10.35
C PHE A 98 -2.89 -1.52 10.30
N LEU A 99 -2.47 -0.38 9.79
CA LEU A 99 -3.23 0.85 9.78
C LEU A 99 -3.41 1.34 8.35
N SER A 100 -4.66 1.57 7.94
CA SER A 100 -4.98 2.23 6.68
C SER A 100 -5.74 3.52 6.97
N ILE A 101 -5.33 4.61 6.34
CA ILE A 101 -5.92 5.94 6.51
C ILE A 101 -6.14 6.54 5.13
N GLY A 102 -7.18 7.34 4.98
CA GLY A 102 -7.47 8.10 3.78
C GLY A 102 -8.57 9.13 4.02
N SER A 103 -8.85 9.95 3.03
CA SER A 103 -9.94 10.92 3.08
C SER A 103 -11.07 10.52 2.14
N CYS A 104 -12.25 10.41 2.71
CA CYS A 104 -13.48 10.13 1.98
C CYS A 104 -13.80 11.27 1.02
N VAL A 105 -14.44 10.96 -0.10
CA VAL A 105 -14.96 11.95 -1.04
C VAL A 105 -16.40 11.62 -1.41
N HIS A 106 -17.18 12.65 -1.68
CA HIS A 106 -18.57 12.55 -2.08
C HIS A 106 -18.75 13.12 -3.48
N PRO A 107 -19.73 12.66 -4.29
CA PRO A 107 -20.08 13.34 -5.52
C PRO A 107 -20.57 14.75 -5.18
N SER A 108 -20.09 15.73 -5.92
CA SER A 108 -20.64 17.09 -5.79
C SER A 108 -22.04 17.14 -6.37
N GLU A 109 -22.97 17.76 -5.63
CA GLU A 109 -24.32 18.01 -6.14
C GLU A 109 -24.32 19.00 -7.32
N ALA A 110 -23.25 19.81 -7.43
CA ALA A 110 -23.13 20.85 -8.45
C ALA A 110 -22.92 20.30 -9.87
N ASP A 111 -22.34 19.11 -10.04
CA ASP A 111 -22.14 18.48 -11.35
C ASP A 111 -22.25 16.93 -11.29
N PRO A 112 -23.47 16.38 -11.36
CA PRO A 112 -23.70 14.94 -11.35
C PRO A 112 -23.08 14.19 -12.54
N ALA A 113 -22.70 14.88 -13.62
CA ALA A 113 -22.17 14.26 -14.83
C ALA A 113 -20.70 13.79 -14.66
N LEU A 114 -19.98 14.33 -13.67
CA LEU A 114 -18.58 14.00 -13.40
C LEU A 114 -18.39 12.79 -12.47
N LYS A 115 -19.45 12.04 -12.16
CA LYS A 115 -19.37 10.85 -11.29
C LYS A 115 -18.49 9.78 -11.89
N ILE A 116 -17.33 9.59 -11.31
CA ILE A 116 -16.57 8.36 -11.40
C ILE A 116 -17.12 7.45 -10.30
N GLY A 117 -17.49 6.20 -10.61
CA GLY A 117 -18.06 5.27 -9.63
C GLY A 117 -17.18 5.09 -8.38
N ASP A 118 -17.61 4.25 -7.46
CA ASP A 118 -16.87 3.95 -6.22
C ASP A 118 -15.43 3.55 -6.53
N PHE A 119 -14.48 4.22 -5.90
CA PHE A 119 -13.07 3.98 -6.09
C PHE A 119 -12.27 4.10 -4.79
N SER A 120 -11.06 3.55 -4.77
CA SER A 120 -10.06 3.86 -3.76
C SER A 120 -8.71 4.17 -4.41
N SER A 121 -7.99 5.16 -3.89
CA SER A 121 -6.78 5.67 -4.52
C SER A 121 -5.65 5.93 -3.51
N ALA A 122 -4.42 5.51 -3.85
CA ALA A 122 -3.21 5.92 -3.15
C ALA A 122 -2.80 7.37 -3.48
N ALA A 123 -3.28 7.93 -4.59
CA ALA A 123 -3.01 9.31 -4.95
C ALA A 123 -3.73 10.25 -3.97
N ASP A 124 -3.10 11.35 -3.62
CA ASP A 124 -3.72 12.49 -2.96
C ASP A 124 -4.69 13.22 -3.91
N GLY A 125 -5.39 14.22 -3.43
CA GLY A 125 -6.38 14.94 -4.23
C GLY A 125 -5.80 15.61 -5.48
N GLN A 126 -4.55 16.06 -5.46
CA GLN A 126 -3.86 16.63 -6.62
C GLN A 126 -3.47 15.53 -7.62
N GLY A 127 -2.88 14.46 -7.14
CA GLY A 127 -2.51 13.32 -7.97
C GLY A 127 -3.74 12.67 -8.61
N LEU A 128 -4.85 12.55 -7.88
CA LEU A 128 -6.11 12.05 -8.41
C LEU A 128 -6.66 12.95 -9.52
N TYR A 129 -6.65 14.28 -9.32
CA TYR A 129 -7.00 15.25 -10.35
C TYR A 129 -6.21 15.03 -11.64
N CYS A 130 -4.86 14.94 -11.53
CA CYS A 130 -3.99 14.74 -12.68
C CYS A 130 -4.24 13.40 -13.40
N GLN A 131 -4.48 12.32 -12.64
CA GLN A 131 -4.81 11.01 -13.23
C GLN A 131 -6.10 11.08 -14.06
N ILE A 132 -7.15 11.68 -13.50
CA ILE A 132 -8.44 11.83 -14.19
C ILE A 132 -8.29 12.74 -15.42
N ASP A 133 -7.53 13.83 -15.29
CA ASP A 133 -7.30 14.79 -16.39
C ASP A 133 -6.55 14.15 -17.56
N CYS A 134 -5.65 13.21 -17.27
CA CYS A 134 -4.95 12.40 -18.27
C CYS A 134 -5.78 11.23 -18.83
N GLY A 135 -7.07 11.11 -18.48
CA GLY A 135 -7.97 10.08 -19.00
C GLY A 135 -7.94 8.74 -18.23
N PHE A 136 -7.23 8.67 -17.11
CA PHE A 136 -7.22 7.47 -16.26
C PHE A 136 -8.42 7.47 -15.32
N ARG A 137 -9.14 6.37 -15.31
CA ARG A 137 -10.20 6.12 -14.34
C ARG A 137 -9.63 5.33 -13.16
N PRO A 138 -9.56 5.91 -11.95
CA PRO A 138 -9.13 5.18 -10.76
C PRO A 138 -10.15 4.11 -10.42
N LEU A 139 -9.68 2.95 -9.99
CA LEU A 139 -10.52 1.81 -9.60
C LEU A 139 -10.27 1.42 -8.15
N LYS A 140 -9.04 1.05 -7.83
CA LYS A 140 -8.74 0.48 -6.51
C LYS A 140 -7.35 0.87 -6.02
N PHE A 141 -7.26 1.16 -4.72
CA PHE A 141 -5.99 1.13 -4.00
C PHE A 141 -5.46 -0.29 -4.00
N VAL A 142 -4.24 -0.48 -4.45
CA VAL A 142 -3.59 -1.78 -4.55
C VAL A 142 -2.22 -1.76 -3.90
N PHE A 143 -1.78 -2.91 -3.40
CA PHE A 143 -0.44 -3.06 -2.87
C PHE A 143 0.14 -4.45 -3.14
N GLY A 144 1.48 -4.51 -3.18
CA GLY A 144 2.23 -5.76 -3.21
C GLY A 144 3.30 -5.72 -2.12
N ASN A 145 3.29 -6.69 -1.21
CA ASN A 145 4.25 -6.77 -0.13
C ASN A 145 5.08 -8.05 -0.19
N VAL A 146 6.31 -7.98 0.31
CA VAL A 146 7.24 -9.10 0.44
C VAL A 146 8.01 -8.96 1.75
N ALA A 147 7.90 -9.93 2.64
CA ALA A 147 8.79 -10.05 3.78
C ALA A 147 10.03 -10.85 3.37
N TYR A 148 11.20 -10.32 3.63
CA TYR A 148 12.48 -10.93 3.21
C TYR A 148 13.55 -10.86 4.30
N SER A 149 14.48 -11.81 4.24
CA SER A 149 15.68 -11.84 5.07
C SER A 149 16.92 -11.78 4.19
N ILE A 150 17.97 -11.14 4.69
CA ILE A 150 19.28 -11.09 4.01
C ILE A 150 20.07 -12.39 4.24
N GLY A 151 19.66 -13.19 5.25
CA GLY A 151 20.35 -14.42 5.63
C GLY A 151 21.62 -14.18 6.46
N ILE A 152 22.01 -15.17 7.27
CA ILE A 152 23.22 -15.11 8.08
C ILE A 152 24.47 -15.25 7.18
N GLY A 153 24.39 -16.08 6.13
CA GLY A 153 25.47 -16.25 5.15
C GLY A 153 25.81 -14.96 4.42
N GLY A 154 24.80 -14.17 4.05
CA GLY A 154 24.98 -12.82 3.48
C GLY A 154 25.50 -11.81 4.48
N GLY A 155 25.11 -11.93 5.77
CA GLY A 155 25.54 -11.04 6.85
C GLY A 155 27.01 -11.25 7.24
N LEU A 156 27.49 -12.49 7.37
CA LEU A 156 28.87 -12.79 7.72
C LEU A 156 29.84 -12.57 6.54
N ALA A 157 29.49 -13.05 5.34
CA ALA A 157 30.30 -12.81 4.14
C ALA A 157 30.25 -11.33 3.70
N GLY A 158 29.10 -10.65 3.87
CA GLY A 158 28.95 -9.22 3.63
C GLY A 158 29.72 -8.37 4.63
N GLY A 159 29.86 -8.79 5.89
CA GLY A 159 30.65 -8.11 6.90
C GLY A 159 32.14 -8.04 6.56
N PHE A 160 32.69 -9.08 5.96
CA PHE A 160 34.11 -9.07 5.49
C PHE A 160 34.28 -8.30 4.17
N ARG A 161 33.25 -8.28 3.27
CA ARG A 161 33.30 -7.54 2.01
C ARG A 161 32.96 -6.05 2.18
N SER A 162 32.22 -5.68 3.22
CA SER A 162 31.93 -4.26 3.53
C SER A 162 33.17 -3.48 3.97
N LEU A 163 34.28 -4.18 4.30
CA LEU A 163 35.59 -3.56 4.50
C LEU A 163 36.25 -3.16 3.18
N ALA A 164 35.87 -3.75 2.06
CA ALA A 164 36.22 -3.29 0.72
C ALA A 164 35.11 -2.34 0.19
N ARG A 165 35.45 -1.10 -0.11
CA ARG A 165 34.52 -0.11 -0.68
C ARG A 165 33.96 -0.67 -2.00
N GLY A 166 32.61 -0.75 -2.12
CA GLY A 166 31.95 -1.19 -3.34
C GLY A 166 30.57 -1.78 -3.13
N GLU A 167 29.95 -2.24 -4.20
CA GLU A 167 28.65 -2.90 -4.18
C GLU A 167 28.74 -4.30 -3.53
N VAL A 168 27.79 -4.61 -2.65
CA VAL A 168 27.58 -5.95 -2.08
C VAL A 168 26.57 -6.67 -2.97
N LYS A 169 27.07 -7.40 -3.97
CA LYS A 169 26.26 -8.00 -5.03
C LYS A 169 25.14 -8.89 -4.49
N GLU A 170 25.42 -9.71 -3.49
CA GLU A 170 24.44 -10.61 -2.87
C GLU A 170 23.23 -9.86 -2.28
N TRP A 171 23.46 -8.67 -1.72
CA TRP A 171 22.40 -7.83 -1.20
C TRP A 171 21.61 -7.14 -2.32
N SER A 172 22.32 -6.65 -3.34
CA SER A 172 21.71 -6.09 -4.53
C SER A 172 20.78 -7.09 -5.20
N ASP A 173 21.19 -8.35 -5.33
CA ASP A 173 20.40 -9.42 -5.93
C ASP A 173 19.13 -9.72 -5.10
N VAL A 174 19.25 -9.84 -3.77
CA VAL A 174 18.09 -10.05 -2.88
C VAL A 174 17.12 -8.89 -2.96
N PHE A 175 17.60 -7.65 -2.91
CA PHE A 175 16.73 -6.47 -2.98
C PHE A 175 16.06 -6.33 -4.35
N ASN A 176 16.79 -6.62 -5.43
CA ASN A 176 16.24 -6.57 -6.77
C ASN A 176 15.16 -7.63 -6.97
N HIS A 177 15.41 -8.86 -6.56
CA HIS A 177 14.41 -9.94 -6.58
C HIS A 177 13.17 -9.59 -5.77
N THR A 178 13.35 -9.06 -4.55
CA THR A 178 12.24 -8.63 -3.68
C THR A 178 11.38 -7.54 -4.33
N ARG A 179 12.00 -6.57 -5.03
CA ARG A 179 11.26 -5.53 -5.76
C ARG A 179 10.43 -6.09 -6.89
N HIS A 180 10.98 -7.05 -7.66
CA HIS A 180 10.24 -7.71 -8.74
C HIS A 180 9.04 -8.49 -8.22
N LEU A 181 9.20 -9.25 -7.12
CA LEU A 181 8.08 -9.95 -6.48
C LEU A 181 6.98 -8.99 -5.99
N ALA A 182 7.36 -7.87 -5.37
CA ALA A 182 6.38 -6.87 -4.94
C ALA A 182 5.64 -6.25 -6.14
N LEU A 183 6.37 -5.98 -7.25
CA LEU A 183 5.80 -5.46 -8.48
C LEU A 183 4.86 -6.47 -9.16
N GLU A 184 5.20 -7.74 -9.18
CA GLU A 184 4.32 -8.81 -9.67
C GLU A 184 3.01 -8.88 -8.89
N ARG A 185 3.09 -8.79 -7.55
CA ARG A 185 1.92 -8.86 -6.67
C ARG A 185 0.98 -7.67 -6.84
N ILE A 186 1.51 -6.45 -6.85
CA ILE A 186 0.68 -5.25 -7.06
C ILE A 186 0.04 -5.28 -8.46
N THR A 187 0.76 -5.79 -9.47
CA THR A 187 0.23 -5.95 -10.83
C THR A 187 -0.88 -7.00 -10.86
N ALA A 188 -0.73 -8.11 -10.17
CA ALA A 188 -1.75 -9.15 -10.07
C ALA A 188 -3.02 -8.63 -9.39
N GLU A 189 -2.87 -7.87 -8.30
CA GLU A 189 -4.01 -7.25 -7.61
C GLU A 189 -4.73 -6.23 -8.51
N ALA A 190 -3.98 -5.41 -9.26
CA ALA A 190 -4.56 -4.47 -10.20
C ALA A 190 -5.34 -5.14 -11.34
N LYS A 191 -4.82 -6.24 -11.88
CA LYS A 191 -5.53 -7.04 -12.90
C LYS A 191 -6.84 -7.59 -12.37
N THR A 192 -6.87 -8.06 -11.11
CA THR A 192 -8.10 -8.54 -10.46
C THR A 192 -9.13 -7.43 -10.31
N ALA A 193 -8.71 -6.18 -10.18
CA ALA A 193 -9.58 -5.01 -10.14
C ALA A 193 -10.04 -4.53 -11.54
N GLY A 194 -9.65 -5.21 -12.63
CA GLY A 194 -9.98 -4.82 -14.00
C GLY A 194 -9.18 -3.63 -14.52
N ALA A 195 -8.02 -3.36 -13.92
CA ALA A 195 -7.13 -2.28 -14.33
C ALA A 195 -6.16 -2.74 -15.42
N ASN A 196 -5.76 -1.81 -16.28
CA ASN A 196 -4.66 -1.99 -17.23
C ASN A 196 -3.44 -1.12 -16.89
N SER A 197 -3.47 -0.45 -15.75
CA SER A 197 -2.37 0.38 -15.26
C SER A 197 -2.34 0.45 -13.74
N VAL A 198 -1.14 0.68 -13.17
CA VAL A 198 -0.95 1.05 -11.76
C VAL A 198 -0.17 2.34 -11.72
N LEU A 199 -0.75 3.37 -11.13
CA LEU A 199 -0.20 4.71 -11.10
C LEU A 199 0.28 5.10 -9.70
N GLY A 200 1.27 6.00 -9.65
CA GLY A 200 1.74 6.59 -8.42
C GLY A 200 2.36 5.58 -7.45
N ILE A 201 3.12 4.59 -7.96
CA ILE A 201 3.73 3.56 -7.11
C ILE A 201 4.72 4.19 -6.14
N ARG A 202 4.51 3.92 -4.85
CA ARG A 202 5.43 4.28 -3.77
C ARG A 202 5.91 3.01 -3.08
N THR A 203 7.19 2.99 -2.73
CA THR A 203 7.84 1.83 -2.09
C THR A 203 8.33 2.21 -0.71
N THR A 204 8.03 1.39 0.28
CA THR A 204 8.52 1.53 1.66
C THR A 204 9.11 0.21 2.14
N THR A 205 10.14 0.28 2.97
CA THR A 205 10.76 -0.88 3.62
C THR A 205 10.75 -0.70 5.13
N THR A 206 10.15 -1.65 5.84
CA THR A 206 9.99 -1.61 7.30
C THR A 206 10.72 -2.79 7.93
N PRO A 207 11.54 -2.60 8.99
CA PRO A 207 12.09 -3.71 9.77
C PRO A 207 10.98 -4.54 10.42
N PHE A 208 11.18 -5.87 10.46
CA PHE A 208 10.18 -6.80 10.98
C PHE A 208 10.83 -8.10 11.49
N TYR A 209 10.90 -8.33 12.79
CA TYR A 209 11.41 -9.55 13.45
C TYR A 209 12.62 -10.23 12.79
N GLY A 210 13.73 -9.51 12.68
CA GLY A 210 14.95 -10.02 12.03
C GLY A 210 14.88 -10.13 10.50
N SER A 211 13.76 -9.77 9.93
CA SER A 211 13.49 -9.63 8.50
C SER A 211 13.12 -8.18 8.17
N ARG A 212 12.81 -7.91 6.92
CA ARG A 212 12.26 -6.64 6.46
C ARG A 212 11.02 -6.91 5.63
N GLU A 213 10.03 -6.06 5.72
CA GLU A 213 8.95 -6.00 4.76
C GLU A 213 9.24 -4.90 3.75
N MET A 214 9.11 -5.22 2.48
CA MET A 214 8.99 -4.25 1.40
C MET A 214 7.53 -4.23 0.94
N ILE A 215 6.97 -3.04 0.85
CA ILE A 215 5.63 -2.83 0.29
C ILE A 215 5.70 -1.80 -0.83
N MET A 216 4.99 -2.08 -1.91
CA MET A 216 4.63 -1.14 -2.96
C MET A 216 3.15 -0.86 -2.89
N ILE A 217 2.76 0.40 -2.88
CA ILE A 217 1.34 0.83 -2.94
C ILE A 217 1.13 1.68 -4.18
N GLY A 218 -0.07 1.67 -4.72
CA GLY A 218 -0.43 2.46 -5.91
C GLY A 218 -1.93 2.49 -6.16
N THR A 219 -2.33 3.14 -7.23
CA THR A 219 -3.72 3.18 -7.70
C THR A 219 -3.85 2.36 -8.97
N ALA A 220 -4.59 1.26 -8.90
CA ALA A 220 -5.05 0.52 -10.05
C ALA A 220 -6.03 1.37 -10.84
N SER A 221 -5.78 1.61 -12.11
CA SER A 221 -6.53 2.50 -12.96
C SER A 221 -6.75 1.89 -14.35
N HIS A 222 -7.77 2.34 -15.02
CA HIS A 222 -8.04 1.95 -16.41
C HIS A 222 -7.93 3.17 -17.34
N HIS A 223 -7.24 3.00 -18.44
CA HIS A 223 -7.16 3.98 -19.52
C HIS A 223 -7.52 3.32 -20.85
N PRO A 224 -8.50 3.86 -21.62
CA PRO A 224 -8.99 3.21 -22.85
C PRO A 224 -7.95 3.13 -23.97
N GLY A 225 -6.90 3.95 -23.94
CA GLY A 225 -5.81 3.95 -24.89
C GLY A 225 -4.63 3.02 -24.55
N LEU A 226 -4.69 2.31 -23.41
CA LEU A 226 -3.68 1.30 -23.04
C LEU A 226 -4.21 -0.11 -23.27
N PRO A 227 -3.33 -1.06 -23.65
CA PRO A 227 -3.70 -2.46 -23.86
C PRO A 227 -4.17 -3.16 -22.59
#